data_ea530a7513d6c3bb9cc024b62b5bee23
#
_entry.id   ea530a7513d6c3bb9cc024b62b5bee23
#
_cell.length_a   1.000
_cell.length_b   1.000
_cell.length_c   1.000
_cell.angle_alpha   90.00
_cell.angle_beta   90.00
_cell.angle_gamma   90.00
#
_symmetry.space_group_name_H-M   'P 1'
#
loop_
_entity.id
_entity.type
_entity.pdbx_description
1 polymer ?
#
loop_
_entity_poly.entity_id
_entity_poly.type
_entity_poly.pdbx_seq_one_letter_code
_entity_poly.pdbx_strand_id
1 'polypeptide(L)'
;IVFTFSSCTEQEPVINENGEPNGSAIYKQNCKVCHGEKGDLGVGGAADLSTTGKTFEEKLYIITNGSESRKMTSFKGVLTEKEISAVTTHIEALIK
;
A
#
# COMPACT_ATOMS: atom_id res chain seq x y z
N ILE A 1 -8.20 36.59 -10.15
CA ILE A 1 -8.14 35.33 -10.78
C ILE A 1 -8.06 34.19 -9.83
N VAL A 2 -8.84 33.27 -10.08
CA VAL A 2 -8.92 32.14 -9.22
C VAL A 2 -8.53 30.91 -9.96
N PHE A 3 -7.74 30.08 -9.31
CA PHE A 3 -7.37 28.86 -9.89
C PHE A 3 -7.88 27.77 -9.08
N THR A 4 -8.45 26.82 -9.68
CA THR A 4 -8.89 25.68 -8.97
C THR A 4 -8.03 24.57 -9.42
N PHE A 5 -7.44 23.93 -8.47
CA PHE A 5 -6.59 22.86 -8.76
C PHE A 5 -7.09 21.62 -8.27
N SER A 6 -8.30 21.47 -8.25
CA SER A 6 -8.91 20.36 -7.61
C SER A 6 -8.53 19.05 -8.15
N SER A 7 -7.92 19.00 -9.26
CA SER A 7 -7.83 17.76 -9.96
C SER A 7 -7.27 16.64 -9.18
N CYS A 8 -6.19 16.85 -8.48
CA CYS A 8 -5.54 15.74 -7.86
C CYS A 8 -5.77 15.65 -6.40
N THR A 9 -6.66 16.46 -5.91
CA THR A 9 -6.76 16.55 -4.48
C THR A 9 -7.76 15.64 -3.88
N GLU A 10 -8.28 14.75 -4.69
CA GLU A 10 -9.28 13.83 -4.18
C GLU A 10 -8.70 12.72 -3.35
N GLN A 11 -7.40 12.59 -3.31
CA GLN A 11 -6.80 11.51 -2.57
C GLN A 11 -6.99 11.70 -1.09
N GLU A 12 -7.22 10.60 -0.40
CA GLU A 12 -7.29 10.62 1.04
C GLU A 12 -5.93 10.96 1.62
N PRO A 13 -5.91 11.71 2.73
CA PRO A 13 -4.63 11.99 3.36
C PRO A 13 -4.02 10.72 3.92
N VAL A 14 -2.71 10.62 3.85
CA VAL A 14 -2.03 9.43 4.37
C VAL A 14 -1.88 9.47 5.87
N ILE A 15 -2.17 10.60 6.50
CA ILE A 15 -2.15 10.74 7.95
C ILE A 15 -3.56 11.04 8.41
N ASN A 16 -4.06 10.27 9.35
CA ASN A 16 -5.38 10.47 9.91
C ASN A 16 -5.41 11.71 10.80
N GLU A 17 -6.60 12.11 11.19
CA GLU A 17 -6.76 13.27 12.05
C GLU A 17 -6.04 13.11 13.38
N ASN A 18 -5.91 11.89 13.84
CA ASN A 18 -5.24 11.65 15.11
C ASN A 18 -3.73 11.50 14.96
N GLY A 19 -3.20 11.80 13.78
CA GLY A 19 -1.76 11.75 13.57
C GLY A 19 -1.22 10.39 13.19
N GLU A 20 -2.10 9.39 13.04
CA GLU A 20 -1.65 8.05 12.69
C GLU A 20 -1.68 7.83 11.18
N PRO A 21 -0.78 7.00 10.65
CA PRO A 21 -0.81 6.71 9.22
C PRO A 21 -2.09 6.03 8.81
N ASN A 22 -2.58 6.41 7.63
CA ASN A 22 -3.78 5.84 7.07
C ASN A 22 -3.40 4.75 6.07
N GLY A 23 -3.45 3.50 6.51
CA GLY A 23 -3.03 2.38 5.68
C GLY A 23 -3.82 2.24 4.40
N SER A 24 -5.12 2.52 4.46
CA SER A 24 -5.97 2.44 3.27
C SER A 24 -5.52 3.45 2.22
N ALA A 25 -5.27 4.68 2.63
CA ALA A 25 -4.83 5.71 1.69
C ALA A 25 -3.46 5.40 1.11
N ILE A 26 -2.56 4.91 1.96
CA ILE A 26 -1.23 4.53 1.50
C ILE A 26 -1.33 3.41 0.47
N TYR A 27 -2.19 2.44 0.72
CA TYR A 27 -2.39 1.33 -0.20
C TYR A 27 -2.90 1.84 -1.54
N LYS A 28 -3.88 2.73 -1.52
CA LYS A 28 -4.46 3.23 -2.76
C LYS A 28 -3.45 4.01 -3.58
N GLN A 29 -2.55 4.70 -2.93
CA GLN A 29 -1.58 5.53 -3.63
C GLN A 29 -0.36 4.76 -4.11
N ASN A 30 -0.03 3.64 -3.47
CA ASN A 30 1.23 2.97 -3.75
C ASN A 30 1.11 1.52 -4.20
N CYS A 31 0.03 0.86 -3.90
CA CYS A 31 -0.06 -0.58 -4.09
C CYS A 31 -1.16 -0.98 -5.06
N LYS A 32 -2.22 -0.20 -5.11
CA LYS A 32 -3.41 -0.53 -5.86
C LYS A 32 -3.16 -0.69 -7.35
N VAL A 33 -2.20 0.03 -7.87
CA VAL A 33 -1.97 0.04 -9.31
C VAL A 33 -1.61 -1.36 -9.82
N CYS A 34 -0.93 -2.16 -9.02
CA CYS A 34 -0.58 -3.51 -9.41
C CYS A 34 -1.44 -4.57 -8.73
N HIS A 35 -1.76 -4.35 -7.47
CA HIS A 35 -2.48 -5.36 -6.70
C HIS A 35 -4.00 -5.22 -6.75
N GLY A 36 -4.50 -4.04 -7.13
CA GLY A 36 -5.94 -3.81 -7.22
C GLY A 36 -6.53 -3.45 -5.88
N GLU A 37 -7.76 -2.97 -5.92
CA GLU A 37 -8.43 -2.51 -4.71
C GLU A 37 -8.65 -3.63 -3.72
N LYS A 38 -8.89 -4.84 -4.21
CA LYS A 38 -9.12 -6.01 -3.36
C LYS A 38 -7.90 -6.91 -3.26
N GLY A 39 -6.80 -6.50 -3.86
CA GLY A 39 -5.56 -7.24 -3.76
C GLY A 39 -5.38 -8.37 -4.75
N ASP A 40 -6.34 -8.59 -5.63
CA ASP A 40 -6.31 -9.75 -6.52
C ASP A 40 -6.18 -9.41 -8.00
N LEU A 41 -5.72 -8.21 -8.32
CA LEU A 41 -5.62 -7.78 -9.72
C LEU A 41 -4.50 -8.46 -10.49
N GLY A 42 -3.33 -8.59 -9.88
CA GLY A 42 -2.25 -9.36 -10.48
C GLY A 42 -1.51 -8.74 -11.65
N VAL A 43 -1.46 -7.43 -11.75
CA VAL A 43 -0.74 -6.77 -12.84
C VAL A 43 0.73 -7.10 -12.74
N GLY A 44 1.33 -7.50 -13.88
CA GLY A 44 2.77 -7.78 -13.91
C GLY A 44 3.17 -8.94 -13.03
N GLY A 45 2.24 -9.81 -12.69
CA GLY A 45 2.54 -10.94 -11.83
C GLY A 45 2.47 -10.61 -10.36
N ALA A 46 1.85 -9.48 -10.00
CA ALA A 46 1.73 -9.12 -8.60
C ALA A 46 0.98 -10.19 -7.83
N ALA A 47 1.42 -10.45 -6.62
CA ALA A 47 0.83 -11.49 -5.79
C ALA A 47 -0.63 -11.16 -5.45
N ASP A 48 -1.43 -12.22 -5.31
CA ASP A 48 -2.81 -12.08 -4.89
C ASP A 48 -2.82 -11.93 -3.38
N LEU A 49 -3.06 -10.70 -2.94
CA LEU A 49 -2.99 -10.39 -1.52
C LEU A 49 -4.20 -10.92 -0.76
N SER A 50 -5.25 -11.27 -1.47
CA SER A 50 -6.44 -11.77 -0.80
C SER A 50 -6.33 -13.24 -0.41
N THR A 51 -5.39 -13.96 -1.00
CA THR A 51 -5.25 -15.39 -0.73
C THR A 51 -3.83 -15.79 -0.34
N THR A 52 -2.93 -14.82 -0.17
CA THR A 52 -1.57 -15.17 0.19
C THR A 52 -1.53 -15.78 1.58
N GLY A 53 -0.66 -16.76 1.75
CA GLY A 53 -0.48 -17.38 3.04
C GLY A 53 0.65 -16.76 3.85
N LYS A 54 1.19 -15.65 3.40
CA LYS A 54 2.32 -15.04 4.11
C LYS A 54 1.86 -14.41 5.41
N THR A 55 2.75 -14.42 6.39
CA THR A 55 2.46 -13.80 7.67
C THR A 55 2.58 -12.29 7.57
N PHE A 56 2.11 -11.62 8.61
CA PHE A 56 2.23 -10.17 8.69
C PHE A 56 3.69 -9.77 8.57
N GLU A 57 4.57 -10.43 9.28
CA GLU A 57 5.99 -10.11 9.27
C GLU A 57 6.62 -10.33 7.90
N GLU A 58 6.20 -11.39 7.21
CA GLU A 58 6.70 -11.64 5.88
C GLU A 58 6.28 -10.54 4.91
N LYS A 59 5.03 -10.12 5.02
CA LYS A 59 4.53 -9.02 4.18
C LYS A 59 5.27 -7.73 4.50
N LEU A 60 5.46 -7.46 5.77
CA LEU A 60 6.16 -6.27 6.20
C LEU A 60 7.57 -6.24 5.63
N TYR A 61 8.25 -7.38 5.67
CA TYR A 61 9.60 -7.49 5.15
C TYR A 61 9.64 -7.24 3.64
N ILE A 62 8.70 -7.80 2.90
CA ILE A 62 8.67 -7.64 1.46
C ILE A 62 8.40 -6.20 1.07
N ILE A 63 7.47 -5.56 1.76
CA ILE A 63 7.17 -4.16 1.46
C ILE A 63 8.38 -3.29 1.77
N THR A 64 9.05 -3.57 2.87
CA THR A 64 10.20 -2.80 3.27
C THR A 64 11.36 -2.98 2.29
N ASN A 65 11.64 -4.20 1.89
CA ASN A 65 12.86 -4.51 1.16
C ASN A 65 12.67 -4.87 -0.30
N GLY A 66 11.43 -5.02 -0.74
CA GLY A 66 11.15 -5.45 -2.10
C GLY A 66 11.11 -6.96 -2.19
N SER A 67 10.57 -7.49 -3.29
CA SER A 67 10.52 -8.93 -3.48
C SER A 67 11.85 -9.45 -4.00
N GLU A 68 12.07 -10.75 -3.80
CA GLU A 68 13.30 -11.38 -4.30
C GLU A 68 13.43 -11.24 -5.80
N SER A 69 12.32 -11.33 -6.51
CA SER A 69 12.34 -11.22 -7.96
C SER A 69 12.51 -9.78 -8.42
N ARG A 70 12.47 -8.84 -7.49
CA ARG A 70 12.57 -7.41 -7.77
C ARG A 70 11.43 -6.88 -8.61
N LYS A 71 10.37 -7.65 -8.74
CA LYS A 71 9.19 -7.14 -9.42
C LYS A 71 8.44 -6.15 -8.55
N MET A 72 8.55 -6.30 -7.25
CA MET A 72 8.01 -5.32 -6.33
C MET A 72 9.17 -4.54 -5.74
N THR A 73 9.09 -3.23 -5.88
CA THR A 73 10.16 -2.37 -5.41
C THR A 73 10.14 -2.24 -3.89
N SER A 74 11.28 -1.86 -3.34
CA SER A 74 11.41 -1.60 -1.92
C SER A 74 10.78 -0.26 -1.59
N PHE A 75 10.11 -0.19 -0.46
CA PHE A 75 9.56 1.08 0.02
C PHE A 75 10.36 1.67 1.15
N LYS A 76 11.51 1.06 1.45
CA LYS A 76 12.41 1.62 2.43
C LYS A 76 12.87 2.98 1.96
N GLY A 77 12.72 3.98 2.84
CA GLY A 77 13.08 5.35 2.45
C GLY A 77 11.98 6.07 1.71
N VAL A 78 10.95 5.36 1.24
CA VAL A 78 9.80 5.96 0.58
C VAL A 78 8.68 6.12 1.59
N LEU A 79 8.48 5.09 2.39
CA LEU A 79 7.48 5.11 3.46
C LEU A 79 8.21 4.90 4.78
N THR A 80 7.70 5.53 5.83
CA THR A 80 8.25 5.32 7.16
C THR A 80 7.86 3.93 7.67
N GLU A 81 8.52 3.49 8.73
CA GLU A 81 8.19 2.20 9.32
C GLU A 81 6.74 2.15 9.78
N LYS A 82 6.25 3.25 10.33
CA LYS A 82 4.86 3.30 10.77
C LYS A 82 3.91 3.22 9.59
N GLU A 83 4.27 3.87 8.49
CA GLU A 83 3.45 3.83 7.28
C GLU A 83 3.43 2.43 6.69
N ILE A 84 4.58 1.75 6.68
CA ILE A 84 4.65 0.40 6.16
C ILE A 84 3.82 -0.53 7.04
N SER A 85 3.89 -0.35 8.34
CA SER A 85 3.10 -1.16 9.25
C SER A 85 1.60 -0.93 9.03
N ALA A 86 1.21 0.33 8.82
CA ALA A 86 -0.19 0.66 8.61
C ALA A 86 -0.72 0.06 7.31
N VAL A 87 0.07 0.13 6.23
CA VAL A 87 -0.39 -0.42 4.96
C VAL A 87 -0.41 -1.95 5.04
N THR A 88 0.51 -2.56 5.77
CA THR A 88 0.49 -4.00 5.95
C THR A 88 -0.78 -4.42 6.69
N THR A 89 -1.18 -3.65 7.69
CA THR A 89 -2.42 -3.93 8.41
C THR A 89 -3.61 -3.83 7.47
N HIS A 90 -3.61 -2.86 6.57
CA HIS A 90 -4.68 -2.75 5.59
C HIS A 90 -4.72 -3.99 4.70
N ILE A 91 -3.55 -4.47 4.30
CA ILE A 91 -3.46 -5.65 3.44
C ILE A 91 -4.05 -6.87 4.15
N GLU A 92 -3.86 -6.98 5.47
CA GLU A 92 -4.46 -8.08 6.21
C GLU A 92 -5.98 -8.07 6.09
N ALA A 93 -6.57 -6.89 5.95
CA ALA A 93 -8.01 -6.80 5.81
C ALA A 93 -8.51 -7.24 4.45
N LEU A 94 -7.62 -7.45 3.48
CA LEU A 94 -8.01 -7.91 2.15
C LEU A 94 -8.12 -9.42 2.06
N ILE A 95 -7.67 -10.14 3.07
CA ILE A 95 -7.66 -11.59 3.04
C ILE A 95 -9.10 -12.12 3.07
N LYS A 96 -9.39 -13.04 2.18
CA LYS A 96 -10.70 -13.65 2.09
C LYS A 96 -10.90 -14.75 3.12
#